data_a521c50bd1d54d9de90c770c683f06fc
#
_entry.id   a521c50bd1d54d9de90c770c683f06fc
#
_cell.length_a   1.000
_cell.length_b   1.000
_cell.length_c   1.000
_cell.angle_alpha   90.00
_cell.angle_beta   90.00
_cell.angle_gamma   90.00
#
_symmetry.space_group_name_H-M   'P 1'
#
loop_
_entity.id
_entity.type
_entity.pdbx_description
1 polymer ?
#
loop_
_entity_poly.entity_id
_entity_poly.type
_entity_poly.pdbx_seq_one_letter_code
_entity_poly.pdbx_strand_id
1 'polypeptide(L)'
;MKKMQKRNFTLIEVVIVIVILVTLASIATPMYFSYMRDANIGAAKQQIANFSQAIDKYEMDTKSYPSEEAGLQALLENVDGVEEDTWKGPYLKVNTLPKDPWGRDYVYRRLEDDSKFQYEILSYGKDGEPGGEGENADISSLGEAADE
;
A
#
# COMPACT_ATOMS: atom_id res chain seq x y z
N MET A 1 22.40 24.05 -56.25
CA MET A 1 22.16 24.32 -54.83
C MET A 1 20.66 24.50 -54.60
N LYS A 2 20.02 23.55 -53.90
CA LYS A 2 18.59 23.60 -53.61
C LYS A 2 18.40 24.57 -52.43
N LYS A 3 17.76 25.72 -52.62
CA LYS A 3 17.38 26.65 -51.53
C LYS A 3 16.40 25.94 -50.57
N MET A 4 16.84 25.66 -49.38
CA MET A 4 15.93 25.23 -48.27
C MET A 4 15.00 26.39 -47.97
N GLN A 5 13.70 26.24 -48.28
CA GLN A 5 12.65 27.18 -47.86
C GLN A 5 12.50 27.09 -46.34
N LYS A 6 12.85 28.15 -45.62
CA LYS A 6 12.54 28.29 -44.21
C LYS A 6 11.04 28.44 -44.06
N ARG A 7 10.38 27.43 -43.50
CA ARG A 7 8.96 27.57 -43.10
C ARG A 7 8.91 28.47 -41.87
N ASN A 8 8.28 29.62 -42.02
CA ASN A 8 8.04 30.50 -40.88
C ASN A 8 6.78 30.01 -40.15
N PHE A 9 6.94 29.69 -38.86
CA PHE A 9 5.79 29.39 -37.99
C PHE A 9 4.93 30.64 -37.79
N THR A 10 3.61 30.47 -37.91
CA THR A 10 2.64 31.54 -37.63
C THR A 10 2.24 31.51 -36.16
N LEU A 11 1.92 32.69 -35.59
CA LEU A 11 1.40 32.80 -34.21
C LEU A 11 0.16 31.92 -33.99
N ILE A 12 -0.73 31.88 -34.98
CA ILE A 12 -1.97 31.10 -34.92
C ILE A 12 -1.70 29.58 -34.86
N GLU A 13 -0.67 29.09 -35.56
CA GLU A 13 -0.28 27.69 -35.54
C GLU A 13 0.19 27.24 -34.14
N VAL A 14 0.95 28.09 -33.46
CA VAL A 14 1.37 27.86 -32.07
C VAL A 14 0.20 27.90 -31.11
N VAL A 15 -0.72 28.88 -31.27
CA VAL A 15 -1.92 28.99 -30.41
C VAL A 15 -2.81 27.76 -30.55
N ILE A 16 -3.04 27.26 -31.75
CA ILE A 16 -3.86 26.05 -31.97
C ILE A 16 -3.21 24.84 -31.28
N VAL A 17 -1.91 24.68 -31.40
CA VAL A 17 -1.20 23.56 -30.73
C VAL A 17 -1.34 23.63 -29.20
N ILE A 18 -1.18 24.82 -28.61
CA ILE A 18 -1.36 25.00 -27.16
C ILE A 18 -2.80 24.67 -26.74
N VAL A 19 -3.80 25.14 -27.48
CA VAL A 19 -5.22 24.85 -27.18
C VAL A 19 -5.47 23.33 -27.20
N ILE A 20 -4.98 22.63 -28.21
CA ILE A 20 -5.11 21.17 -28.27
C ILE A 20 -4.41 20.50 -27.09
N LEU A 21 -3.18 20.89 -26.74
CA LEU A 21 -2.45 20.31 -25.61
C LEU A 21 -3.16 20.54 -24.27
N VAL A 22 -3.67 21.75 -24.04
CA VAL A 22 -4.43 22.07 -22.81
C VAL A 22 -5.72 21.25 -22.74
N THR A 23 -6.42 21.10 -23.86
CA THR A 23 -7.66 20.30 -23.91
C THR A 23 -7.37 18.82 -23.60
N LEU A 24 -6.32 18.25 -24.18
CA LEU A 24 -5.91 16.86 -23.89
C LEU A 24 -5.46 16.70 -22.44
N ALA A 25 -4.68 17.63 -21.91
CA ALA A 25 -4.21 17.61 -20.53
C ALA A 25 -5.36 17.67 -19.52
N SER A 26 -6.41 18.44 -19.80
CA SER A 26 -7.58 18.56 -18.91
C SER A 26 -8.35 17.26 -18.73
N ILE A 27 -8.33 16.37 -19.71
CA ILE A 27 -8.95 15.04 -19.65
C ILE A 27 -8.00 14.01 -19.02
N ALA A 28 -6.72 14.07 -19.38
CA ALA A 28 -5.73 13.08 -18.93
C ALA A 28 -5.37 13.20 -17.44
N THR A 29 -5.35 14.42 -16.90
CA THR A 29 -4.93 14.68 -15.52
C THR A 29 -5.81 13.98 -14.48
N PRO A 30 -7.15 14.14 -14.46
CA PRO A 30 -7.98 13.46 -13.47
C PRO A 30 -7.93 11.93 -13.60
N MET A 31 -7.83 11.40 -14.80
CA MET A 31 -7.69 9.98 -15.06
C MET A 31 -6.37 9.42 -14.49
N TYR A 32 -5.27 10.17 -14.61
CA TYR A 32 -3.98 9.79 -14.02
C TYR A 32 -4.04 9.71 -12.49
N PHE A 33 -4.65 10.69 -11.81
CA PHE A 33 -4.79 10.67 -10.36
C PHE A 33 -5.66 9.52 -9.87
N SER A 34 -6.76 9.21 -10.56
CA SER A 34 -7.58 8.04 -10.24
C SER A 34 -6.79 6.74 -10.36
N TYR A 35 -6.04 6.58 -11.44
CA TYR A 35 -5.20 5.40 -11.65
C TYR A 35 -4.13 5.25 -10.56
N MET A 36 -3.46 6.33 -10.19
CA MET A 36 -2.44 6.31 -9.12
C MET A 36 -3.04 5.94 -7.76
N ARG A 37 -4.22 6.47 -7.46
CA ARG A 37 -4.96 6.10 -6.24
C ARG A 37 -5.23 4.60 -6.19
N ASP A 38 -5.81 4.06 -7.25
CA ASP A 38 -6.20 2.65 -7.32
C ASP A 38 -4.96 1.74 -7.25
N ALA A 39 -3.84 2.16 -7.85
CA ALA A 39 -2.56 1.47 -7.77
C ALA A 39 -2.00 1.45 -6.34
N ASN A 40 -2.06 2.57 -5.61
CA ASN A 40 -1.62 2.65 -4.22
C ASN A 40 -2.46 1.75 -3.32
N ILE A 41 -3.78 1.81 -3.44
CA ILE A 41 -4.68 0.94 -2.68
C ILE A 41 -4.39 -0.54 -2.98
N GLY A 42 -4.20 -0.89 -4.24
CA GLY A 42 -3.85 -2.25 -4.65
C GLY A 42 -2.51 -2.71 -4.07
N ALA A 43 -1.49 -1.85 -4.06
CA ALA A 43 -0.19 -2.15 -3.48
C ALA A 43 -0.27 -2.35 -1.96
N ALA A 44 -1.04 -1.53 -1.24
CA ALA A 44 -1.26 -1.70 0.19
C ALA A 44 -1.97 -3.02 0.50
N LYS A 45 -3.04 -3.36 -0.22
CA LYS A 45 -3.76 -4.65 -0.07
C LYS A 45 -2.83 -5.84 -0.33
N GLN A 46 -1.99 -5.77 -1.35
CA GLN A 46 -1.02 -6.82 -1.66
C GLN A 46 0.01 -6.99 -0.55
N GLN A 47 0.51 -5.90 0.02
CA GLN A 47 1.48 -5.96 1.11
C GLN A 47 0.85 -6.52 2.40
N ILE A 48 -0.38 -6.15 2.72
CA ILE A 48 -1.15 -6.75 3.83
C ILE A 48 -1.30 -8.27 3.64
N ALA A 49 -1.62 -8.72 2.42
CA ALA A 49 -1.71 -10.14 2.12
C ALA A 49 -0.35 -10.86 2.30
N ASN A 50 0.76 -10.21 1.94
CA ASN A 50 2.11 -10.76 2.16
C ASN A 50 2.42 -10.90 3.66
N PHE A 51 2.04 -9.93 4.48
CA PHE A 51 2.16 -10.02 5.94
C PHE A 51 1.31 -11.15 6.51
N SER A 52 0.06 -11.28 6.06
CA SER A 52 -0.82 -12.36 6.51
C SER A 52 -0.22 -13.74 6.23
N GLN A 53 0.33 -13.96 5.04
CA GLN A 53 1.01 -15.21 4.71
C GLN A 53 2.25 -15.46 5.59
N ALA A 54 2.98 -14.42 5.97
CA ALA A 54 4.13 -14.54 6.87
C ALA A 54 3.69 -14.85 8.30
N ILE A 55 2.57 -14.27 8.76
CA ILE A 55 1.97 -14.57 10.07
C ILE A 55 1.45 -16.01 10.11
N ASP A 56 0.82 -16.49 9.06
CA ASP A 56 0.37 -17.88 8.98
C ASP A 56 1.56 -18.87 9.13
N LYS A 57 2.68 -18.54 8.49
CA LYS A 57 3.92 -19.32 8.66
C LYS A 57 4.46 -19.25 10.09
N TYR A 58 4.48 -18.06 10.69
CA TYR A 58 4.87 -17.86 12.07
C TYR A 58 4.02 -18.74 13.00
N GLU A 59 2.68 -18.69 12.84
CA GLU A 59 1.74 -19.49 13.63
C GLU A 59 1.96 -21.01 13.46
N MET A 60 2.21 -21.45 12.23
CA MET A 60 2.49 -22.88 11.96
C MET A 60 3.70 -23.39 12.73
N ASP A 61 4.74 -22.59 12.89
CA ASP A 61 5.96 -22.95 13.59
C ASP A 61 5.82 -22.77 15.11
N THR A 62 5.31 -21.63 15.57
CA THR A 62 5.26 -21.23 16.99
C THR A 62 3.99 -21.66 17.73
N LYS A 63 2.95 -22.08 16.99
CA LYS A 63 1.61 -22.40 17.49
C LYS A 63 0.89 -21.23 18.16
N SER A 64 1.35 -20.03 17.88
CA SER A 64 0.76 -18.78 18.38
C SER A 64 0.90 -17.67 17.34
N TYR A 65 0.07 -16.66 17.43
CA TYR A 65 0.24 -15.45 16.64
C TYR A 65 1.18 -14.48 17.36
N PRO A 66 1.85 -13.56 16.66
CA PRO A 66 2.66 -12.52 17.30
C PRO A 66 1.87 -11.77 18.37
N SER A 67 2.53 -11.40 19.47
CA SER A 67 1.93 -10.52 20.45
C SER A 67 1.68 -9.13 19.86
N GLU A 68 0.78 -8.36 20.45
CA GLU A 68 0.54 -6.98 19.98
C GLU A 68 1.78 -6.10 20.15
N GLU A 69 2.59 -6.36 21.21
CA GLU A 69 3.82 -5.63 21.47
C GLU A 69 4.91 -5.93 20.42
N ALA A 70 5.09 -7.17 20.05
CA ALA A 70 6.04 -7.58 19.00
C ALA A 70 5.56 -7.21 17.60
N GLY A 71 4.26 -7.29 17.35
CA GLY A 71 3.64 -6.91 16.10
C GLY A 71 4.29 -7.59 14.90
N LEU A 72 4.36 -6.86 13.79
CA LEU A 72 4.99 -7.34 12.55
C LEU A 72 6.51 -7.53 12.67
N GLN A 73 7.17 -6.97 13.70
CA GLN A 73 8.61 -7.16 13.91
C GLN A 73 8.95 -8.62 14.22
N ALA A 74 8.04 -9.37 14.85
CA ALA A 74 8.19 -10.80 15.09
C ALA A 74 8.41 -11.63 13.81
N LEU A 75 8.07 -11.09 12.65
CA LEU A 75 8.29 -11.74 11.35
C LEU A 75 9.73 -11.61 10.84
N LEU A 76 10.50 -10.67 11.37
CA LEU A 76 11.89 -10.42 11.00
C LEU A 76 12.86 -10.96 12.05
N GLU A 77 12.52 -10.81 13.33
CA GLU A 77 13.37 -11.12 14.48
C GLU A 77 12.55 -11.83 15.55
N ASN A 78 13.20 -12.67 16.36
CA ASN A 78 12.56 -13.32 17.50
C ASN A 78 12.44 -12.36 18.69
N VAL A 79 11.57 -11.36 18.56
CA VAL A 79 11.31 -10.35 19.60
C VAL A 79 10.25 -10.78 20.61
N ASP A 80 9.46 -11.79 20.28
CA ASP A 80 8.38 -12.34 21.12
C ASP A 80 8.90 -13.31 22.20
N GLY A 81 10.21 -13.57 22.21
CA GLY A 81 10.83 -14.47 23.17
C GLY A 81 10.42 -15.94 22.99
N VAL A 82 10.01 -16.31 21.79
CA VAL A 82 9.71 -17.69 21.42
C VAL A 82 10.99 -18.53 21.49
N GLU A 83 10.87 -19.80 21.89
CA GLU A 83 12.00 -20.72 21.93
C GLU A 83 12.72 -20.78 20.57
N GLU A 84 14.06 -20.70 20.58
CA GLU A 84 14.88 -20.65 19.36
C GLU A 84 14.64 -21.83 18.43
N ASP A 85 14.37 -23.02 18.99
CA ASP A 85 14.05 -24.22 18.21
C ASP A 85 12.69 -24.15 17.52
N THR A 86 11.83 -23.28 17.99
CA THR A 86 10.47 -23.12 17.48
C THR A 86 10.37 -21.99 16.45
N TRP A 87 11.07 -20.88 16.69
CA TRP A 87 11.12 -19.77 15.75
C TRP A 87 12.06 -20.09 14.57
N LYS A 88 11.52 -20.21 13.37
CA LYS A 88 12.25 -20.57 12.14
C LYS A 88 12.39 -19.42 11.14
N GLY A 89 12.16 -18.20 11.60
CA GLY A 89 12.27 -17.01 10.76
C GLY A 89 13.69 -16.73 10.24
N PRO A 90 13.89 -15.62 9.54
CA PRO A 90 12.86 -14.62 9.25
C PRO A 90 11.78 -15.11 8.28
N TYR A 91 10.54 -14.68 8.50
CA TYR A 91 9.38 -15.06 7.69
C TYR A 91 9.16 -14.12 6.50
N LEU A 92 9.81 -12.96 6.53
CA LEU A 92 9.87 -12.02 5.42
C LEU A 92 11.28 -11.97 4.84
N LYS A 93 11.38 -11.89 3.52
CA LYS A 93 12.68 -11.80 2.81
C LYS A 93 13.14 -10.34 2.65
N VAL A 94 13.03 -9.57 3.72
CA VAL A 94 13.42 -8.15 3.78
C VAL A 94 14.14 -7.87 5.09
N ASN A 95 15.00 -6.86 5.12
CA ASN A 95 15.75 -6.50 6.34
C ASN A 95 14.97 -5.54 7.26
N THR A 96 13.98 -4.85 6.71
CA THR A 96 13.13 -3.89 7.43
C THR A 96 11.70 -4.04 6.99
N LEU A 97 10.75 -3.78 7.87
CA LEU A 97 9.34 -3.81 7.50
C LEU A 97 9.06 -2.79 6.39
N PRO A 98 8.43 -3.22 5.29
CA PRO A 98 8.03 -2.30 4.24
C PRO A 98 6.93 -1.37 4.74
N LYS A 99 7.01 -0.12 4.30
CA LYS A 99 5.99 0.89 4.55
C LYS A 99 4.86 0.79 3.53
N ASP A 100 3.75 1.39 3.86
CA ASP A 100 2.63 1.53 2.93
C ASP A 100 2.99 2.50 1.78
N PRO A 101 2.18 2.58 0.70
CA PRO A 101 2.45 3.45 -0.44
C PRO A 101 2.51 4.95 -0.13
N TRP A 102 2.04 5.35 1.04
CA TRP A 102 2.08 6.74 1.54
C TRP A 102 3.22 6.98 2.53
N GLY A 103 4.07 5.96 2.78
CA GLY A 103 5.29 6.05 3.60
C GLY A 103 5.06 5.84 5.09
N ARG A 104 3.92 5.30 5.51
CA ARG A 104 3.58 4.98 6.90
C ARG A 104 3.84 3.52 7.22
N ASP A 105 3.91 3.22 8.52
CA ASP A 105 4.02 1.84 8.99
C ASP A 105 2.63 1.19 9.01
N TYR A 106 2.58 -0.10 8.71
CA TYR A 106 1.38 -0.90 8.91
C TYR A 106 1.16 -1.15 10.39
N VAL A 107 -0.09 -1.13 10.82
CA VAL A 107 -0.49 -1.39 12.20
C VAL A 107 -0.95 -2.83 12.32
N TYR A 108 -0.40 -3.54 13.31
CA TYR A 108 -0.83 -4.87 13.70
C TYR A 108 -1.64 -4.77 14.99
N ARG A 109 -2.75 -5.46 15.05
CA ARG A 109 -3.59 -5.58 16.26
C ARG A 109 -3.87 -7.05 16.54
N ARG A 110 -3.67 -7.45 17.78
CA ARG A 110 -4.15 -8.74 18.26
C ARG A 110 -5.63 -8.59 18.61
N LEU A 111 -6.47 -9.52 18.14
CA LEU A 111 -7.89 -9.55 18.46
C LEU A 111 -8.15 -10.51 19.62
N GLU A 112 -9.31 -10.35 20.28
CA GLU A 112 -9.71 -11.22 21.39
C GLU A 112 -9.92 -12.66 20.93
N ASP A 113 -9.68 -13.63 21.82
CA ASP A 113 -9.71 -15.05 21.49
C ASP A 113 -11.08 -15.59 21.06
N ASP A 114 -12.18 -14.88 21.37
CA ASP A 114 -13.55 -15.20 20.93
C ASP A 114 -13.91 -14.58 19.58
N SER A 115 -13.02 -13.77 19.00
CA SER A 115 -13.16 -13.21 17.67
C SER A 115 -13.03 -14.29 16.58
N LYS A 116 -13.74 -14.10 15.48
CA LYS A 116 -13.60 -14.93 14.28
C LYS A 116 -12.18 -14.88 13.70
N PHE A 117 -11.50 -13.77 13.87
CA PHE A 117 -10.14 -13.53 13.42
C PHE A 117 -9.26 -13.26 14.64
N GLN A 118 -8.00 -13.69 14.58
CA GLN A 118 -7.08 -13.61 15.70
C GLN A 118 -6.21 -12.36 15.67
N TYR A 119 -6.13 -11.70 14.52
CA TYR A 119 -5.36 -10.48 14.32
C TYR A 119 -5.95 -9.64 13.20
N GLU A 120 -5.54 -8.40 13.14
CA GLU A 120 -5.83 -7.46 12.08
C GLU A 120 -4.56 -6.72 11.67
N ILE A 121 -4.39 -6.48 10.37
CA ILE A 121 -3.34 -5.63 9.82
C ILE A 121 -4.00 -4.47 9.09
N LEU A 122 -3.57 -3.25 9.38
CA LEU A 122 -4.17 -2.02 8.88
C LEU A 122 -3.13 -1.12 8.21
N SER A 123 -3.56 -0.44 7.16
CA SER A 123 -2.99 0.84 6.71
C SER A 123 -4.08 1.89 6.81
N TYR A 124 -3.77 3.02 7.42
CA TYR A 124 -4.68 4.17 7.56
C TYR A 124 -4.71 5.07 6.32
N GLY A 125 -4.44 4.52 5.15
CA GLY A 125 -4.51 5.24 3.90
C GLY A 125 -3.61 6.48 3.82
N LYS A 126 -4.00 7.42 2.98
CA LYS A 126 -3.18 8.60 2.66
C LYS A 126 -3.09 9.63 3.79
N ASP A 127 -4.14 9.84 4.57
CA ASP A 127 -4.13 10.79 5.68
C ASP A 127 -3.49 10.23 6.96
N GLY A 128 -3.50 8.89 7.14
CA GLY A 128 -2.94 8.21 8.30
C GLY A 128 -3.81 8.33 9.54
N GLU A 129 -5.09 8.62 9.37
CA GLU A 129 -6.08 8.72 10.44
C GLU A 129 -7.14 7.61 10.28
N PRO A 130 -7.68 7.07 11.37
CA PRO A 130 -8.72 6.05 11.29
C PRO A 130 -9.96 6.53 10.55
N GLY A 131 -10.50 5.69 9.64
CA GLY A 131 -11.68 6.00 8.86
C GLY A 131 -11.36 6.56 7.49
N GLY A 132 -12.14 7.55 7.03
CA GLY A 132 -11.96 8.20 5.73
C GLY A 132 -12.62 7.47 4.56
N GLU A 133 -12.52 8.08 3.38
CA GLU A 133 -13.07 7.55 2.13
C GLU A 133 -12.05 7.60 1.00
N GLY A 134 -12.19 6.71 0.03
CA GLY A 134 -11.36 6.69 -1.17
C GLY A 134 -9.89 6.40 -0.87
N GLU A 135 -8.98 7.33 -1.11
CA GLU A 135 -7.55 7.20 -0.83
C GLU A 135 -7.20 7.30 0.66
N ASN A 136 -8.09 7.89 1.44
CA ASN A 136 -7.97 8.04 2.89
C ASN A 136 -8.62 6.88 3.66
N ALA A 137 -9.36 6.00 3.00
CA ALA A 137 -10.01 4.88 3.65
C ALA A 137 -8.99 3.90 4.25
N ASP A 138 -9.34 3.35 5.41
CA ASP A 138 -8.57 2.28 6.04
C ASP A 138 -8.55 1.03 5.16
N ILE A 139 -7.40 0.42 5.05
CA ILE A 139 -7.22 -0.86 4.35
C ILE A 139 -6.88 -1.91 5.38
N SER A 140 -7.81 -2.85 5.60
CA SER A 140 -7.70 -3.91 6.60
C SER A 140 -7.50 -5.28 5.96
N SER A 141 -6.77 -6.17 6.65
CA SER A 141 -6.68 -7.60 6.33
C SER A 141 -8.02 -8.33 6.44
N LEU A 142 -8.95 -7.77 7.19
CA LEU A 142 -10.30 -8.34 7.38
C LEU A 142 -11.30 -7.96 6.28
N GLY A 143 -10.87 -7.13 5.34
CA GLY A 143 -11.72 -6.54 4.31
C GLY A 143 -12.22 -5.14 4.68
N GLU A 144 -13.09 -4.57 3.88
CA GLU A 144 -13.75 -3.32 4.22
C GLU A 144 -14.60 -3.54 5.47
N ALA A 145 -14.43 -2.67 6.47
CA ALA A 145 -15.32 -2.65 7.61
C ALA A 145 -16.75 -2.49 7.06
N ALA A 146 -17.59 -3.50 7.27
CA ALA A 146 -19.01 -3.32 7.00
C ALA A 146 -19.48 -2.20 7.92
N ASP A 147 -19.91 -1.09 7.33
CA ASP A 147 -20.61 -0.04 8.07
C ASP A 147 -21.79 -0.70 8.84
N GLU A 148 -21.64 -0.82 10.16
CA GLU A 148 -22.76 -1.14 11.06
C GLU A 148 -23.52 0.14 11.42
#